data_8fd5506c84acf438ba84c5c4fd9991d7
#
_entry.id   8fd5506c84acf438ba84c5c4fd9991d7
#
_cell.length_a   1.000
_cell.length_b   1.000
_cell.length_c   1.000
_cell.angle_alpha   90.00
_cell.angle_beta   90.00
_cell.angle_gamma   90.00
#
_symmetry.space_group_name_H-M   'P 1'
#
loop_
_entity.id
_entity.type
_entity.pdbx_description
1 polymer ?
#
loop_
_entity_poly.entity_id
_entity_poly.type
_entity_poly.pdbx_seq_one_letter_code
_entity_poly.pdbx_strand_id
1 'polypeptide(L)'
;MNINKQRVLDEFFELIKIPCPSLGERQVADLLKQKLEELDGKVTEDMQAAKALNGTAGNIVADFTGTVAGAPRILLNAHMDCVNPCAGINPRMEDGVIKSDGTTILGGDDKGGVVAILETLRCLKEQNLPHGDIQVVFSVSEEQGCAGAKNLDTTLLHSDIGYALDSSGRPGKIIFAAPGQNKIFAKVHGKTAHGGVAPEKGINAIKKAAEILMDVPTSRIDEETTCNIGIIHGGSATNIVPDLVEIAMDCRSRNPEKLEKLTADIVAAYKKGGEKAGVPVDVEVKPSYKPYCLAKDSKVIRLAAQAAENLGLPVDITATGGGSDSSHFNGFGIPCTVLGTGMTNVHTVDEILLEEDLYMTCQWALDIICLAAKQ
;
A
#
# COMPACT_ATOMS: atom_id res chain seq x y z
N MET A 1 21.31 -6.97 21.28
CA MET A 1 21.05 -6.94 19.84
C MET A 1 21.09 -5.48 19.41
N ASN A 2 21.99 -5.12 18.51
CA ASN A 2 22.16 -3.71 18.13
C ASN A 2 22.21 -3.62 16.60
N ILE A 3 21.40 -2.72 16.06
CA ILE A 3 21.47 -2.33 14.63
C ILE A 3 22.70 -1.46 14.38
N ASN A 4 23.14 -1.39 13.13
CA ASN A 4 24.18 -0.47 12.70
C ASN A 4 23.54 0.81 12.12
N LYS A 5 23.43 1.84 12.96
CA LYS A 5 22.75 3.09 12.61
C LYS A 5 23.32 3.78 11.36
N GLN A 6 24.66 3.80 11.21
CA GLN A 6 25.29 4.43 10.06
C GLN A 6 24.94 3.67 8.76
N ARG A 7 25.00 2.33 8.77
CA ARG A 7 24.63 1.51 7.63
C ARG A 7 23.15 1.69 7.25
N VAL A 8 22.25 1.73 8.25
CA VAL A 8 20.82 1.99 8.02
C VAL A 8 20.61 3.30 7.28
N LEU A 9 21.26 4.37 7.71
CA LEU A 9 21.13 5.68 7.11
C LEU A 9 21.72 5.72 5.69
N ASP A 10 22.92 5.17 5.51
CA ASP A 10 23.60 5.12 4.22
C ASP A 10 22.78 4.33 3.19
N GLU A 11 22.20 3.18 3.59
CA GLU A 11 21.37 2.35 2.73
C GLU A 11 20.02 3.02 2.40
N PHE A 12 19.43 3.71 3.37
CA PHE A 12 18.23 4.51 3.13
C PHE A 12 18.50 5.58 2.06
N PHE A 13 19.59 6.33 2.20
CA PHE A 13 19.99 7.34 1.21
C PHE A 13 20.41 6.76 -0.14
N GLU A 14 20.89 5.54 -0.19
CA GLU A 14 21.14 4.81 -1.44
C GLU A 14 19.82 4.51 -2.16
N LEU A 15 18.87 3.88 -1.45
CA LEU A 15 17.64 3.36 -2.02
C LEU A 15 16.68 4.47 -2.48
N ILE A 16 16.50 5.53 -1.71
CA ILE A 16 15.58 6.63 -2.09
C ILE A 16 16.03 7.41 -3.32
N LYS A 17 17.32 7.37 -3.69
CA LYS A 17 17.83 8.02 -4.90
C LYS A 17 17.53 7.25 -6.19
N ILE A 18 17.06 6.01 -6.09
CA ILE A 18 16.71 5.20 -7.25
C ILE A 18 15.27 5.51 -7.66
N PRO A 19 15.02 6.10 -8.83
CA PRO A 19 13.66 6.30 -9.32
C PRO A 19 12.93 4.97 -9.49
N CYS A 20 11.80 4.82 -8.82
CA CYS A 20 11.04 3.58 -8.83
C CYS A 20 9.52 3.84 -8.80
N PRO A 21 8.98 4.57 -9.81
CA PRO A 21 7.53 4.72 -9.89
C PRO A 21 6.89 3.35 -10.10
N SER A 22 5.64 3.19 -9.66
CA SER A 22 4.87 1.96 -9.91
C SER A 22 4.97 1.54 -11.39
N LEU A 23 5.19 0.26 -11.65
CA LEU A 23 5.49 -0.37 -12.95
C LEU A 23 6.92 -0.11 -13.48
N GLY A 24 7.71 0.72 -12.82
CA GLY A 24 9.08 1.10 -13.21
C GLY A 24 10.17 0.64 -12.23
N GLU A 25 9.94 -0.42 -11.44
CA GLU A 25 10.76 -0.82 -10.29
C GLU A 25 12.04 -1.60 -10.65
N ARG A 26 12.31 -1.86 -11.94
CA ARG A 26 13.41 -2.76 -12.36
C ARG A 26 14.74 -2.50 -11.69
N GLN A 27 15.16 -1.23 -11.59
CA GLN A 27 16.48 -0.89 -11.05
C GLN A 27 16.58 -1.19 -9.55
N VAL A 28 15.55 -0.85 -8.77
CA VAL A 28 15.54 -1.15 -7.33
C VAL A 28 15.36 -2.65 -7.08
N ALA A 29 14.55 -3.34 -7.88
CA ALA A 29 14.36 -4.78 -7.79
C ALA A 29 15.67 -5.56 -8.01
N ASP A 30 16.47 -5.19 -9.02
CA ASP A 30 17.77 -5.82 -9.26
C ASP A 30 18.74 -5.62 -8.11
N LEU A 31 18.79 -4.40 -7.54
CA LEU A 31 19.63 -4.11 -6.38
C LEU A 31 19.18 -4.90 -5.14
N LEU A 32 17.86 -4.98 -4.88
CA LEU A 32 17.33 -5.71 -3.73
C LEU A 32 17.57 -7.23 -3.86
N LYS A 33 17.45 -7.78 -5.07
CA LYS A 33 17.83 -9.19 -5.32
C LYS A 33 19.28 -9.43 -4.94
N GLN A 34 20.20 -8.60 -5.44
CA GLN A 34 21.62 -8.73 -5.11
C GLN A 34 21.85 -8.65 -3.59
N LYS A 35 21.26 -7.66 -2.91
CA LYS A 35 21.42 -7.50 -1.46
C LYS A 35 20.90 -8.69 -0.66
N LEU A 36 19.77 -9.29 -1.08
CA LEU A 36 19.21 -10.49 -0.43
C LEU A 36 20.07 -11.74 -0.69
N GLU A 37 20.61 -11.91 -1.90
CA GLU A 37 21.55 -12.99 -2.25
C GLU A 37 22.87 -12.91 -1.45
N GLU A 38 23.42 -11.69 -1.26
CA GLU A 38 24.61 -11.45 -0.41
C GLU A 38 24.37 -11.82 1.07
N LEU A 39 23.11 -11.87 1.48
CA LEU A 39 22.68 -12.29 2.81
C LEU A 39 22.32 -13.80 2.91
N ASP A 40 22.68 -14.58 1.88
CA ASP A 40 22.40 -16.01 1.74
C ASP A 40 20.91 -16.32 1.54
N GLY A 41 20.11 -15.34 1.09
CA GLY A 41 18.71 -15.54 0.73
C GLY A 41 18.56 -16.38 -0.54
N LYS A 42 17.62 -17.33 -0.53
CA LYS A 42 17.19 -18.00 -1.76
C LYS A 42 16.16 -17.12 -2.45
N VAL A 43 16.61 -16.33 -3.43
CA VAL A 43 15.82 -15.29 -4.08
C VAL A 43 15.10 -15.81 -5.32
N THR A 44 13.82 -15.48 -5.42
CA THR A 44 12.96 -15.74 -6.60
C THR A 44 12.27 -14.44 -7.00
N GLU A 45 12.31 -14.08 -8.27
CA GLU A 45 11.50 -13.00 -8.80
C GLU A 45 10.20 -13.56 -9.38
N ASP A 46 9.07 -13.21 -8.75
CA ASP A 46 7.75 -13.60 -9.22
C ASP A 46 7.29 -12.69 -10.35
N MET A 47 7.41 -13.18 -11.58
CA MET A 47 7.03 -12.45 -12.79
C MET A 47 5.52 -12.46 -13.10
N GLN A 48 4.66 -13.07 -12.26
CA GLN A 48 3.21 -13.04 -12.50
C GLN A 48 2.66 -11.62 -12.42
N ALA A 49 3.05 -10.86 -11.38
CA ALA A 49 2.67 -9.45 -11.24
C ALA A 49 3.18 -8.60 -12.42
N ALA A 50 4.45 -8.75 -12.81
CA ALA A 50 5.01 -8.02 -13.95
C ALA A 50 4.20 -8.25 -15.24
N LYS A 51 3.83 -9.51 -15.52
CA LYS A 51 3.03 -9.87 -16.70
C LYS A 51 1.60 -9.32 -16.62
N ALA A 52 0.96 -9.44 -15.45
CA ALA A 52 -0.42 -8.99 -15.25
C ALA A 52 -0.56 -7.48 -15.37
N LEU A 53 0.45 -6.73 -14.92
CA LEU A 53 0.46 -5.27 -14.83
C LEU A 53 1.17 -4.59 -16.00
N ASN A 54 1.86 -5.36 -16.85
CA ASN A 54 2.78 -4.83 -17.86
C ASN A 54 3.89 -3.97 -17.24
N GLY A 55 4.36 -4.39 -16.06
CA GLY A 55 5.45 -3.75 -15.31
C GLY A 55 6.83 -4.24 -15.71
N THR A 56 7.87 -3.54 -15.27
CA THR A 56 9.27 -3.86 -15.59
C THR A 56 9.89 -4.90 -14.68
N ALA A 57 9.34 -5.09 -13.45
CA ALA A 57 9.82 -6.02 -12.44
C ALA A 57 8.67 -6.85 -11.86
N GLY A 58 8.99 -8.01 -11.28
CA GLY A 58 8.09 -8.82 -10.46
C GLY A 58 8.31 -8.60 -8.97
N ASN A 59 7.45 -9.22 -8.14
CA ASN A 59 7.69 -9.25 -6.70
C ASN A 59 8.98 -10.04 -6.41
N ILE A 60 9.79 -9.57 -5.48
CA ILE A 60 10.98 -10.29 -5.02
C ILE A 60 10.60 -11.09 -3.78
N VAL A 61 10.71 -12.41 -3.87
CA VAL A 61 10.48 -13.34 -2.76
C VAL A 61 11.81 -13.97 -2.38
N ALA A 62 12.19 -13.90 -1.10
CA ALA A 62 13.43 -14.49 -0.63
C ALA A 62 13.21 -15.30 0.64
N ASP A 63 13.78 -16.51 0.68
CA ASP A 63 13.70 -17.41 1.81
C ASP A 63 15.04 -17.49 2.55
N PHE A 64 14.98 -17.41 3.89
CA PHE A 64 16.10 -17.52 4.80
C PHE A 64 15.82 -18.66 5.79
N THR A 65 16.72 -19.64 5.82
CA THR A 65 16.58 -20.79 6.72
C THR A 65 16.86 -20.39 8.16
N GLY A 66 15.94 -20.71 9.05
CA GLY A 66 16.05 -20.43 10.48
C GLY A 66 17.09 -21.30 11.20
N THR A 67 17.50 -20.83 12.35
CA THR A 67 18.44 -21.54 13.25
C THR A 67 17.72 -22.28 14.37
N VAL A 68 16.43 -22.02 14.59
CA VAL A 68 15.61 -22.61 15.66
C VAL A 68 14.48 -23.43 15.06
N ALA A 69 14.56 -24.74 15.21
CA ALA A 69 13.51 -25.65 14.75
C ALA A 69 12.20 -25.44 15.53
N GLY A 70 11.07 -25.42 14.83
CA GLY A 70 9.74 -25.25 15.42
C GLY A 70 9.36 -23.81 15.75
N ALA A 71 10.26 -22.84 15.58
CA ALA A 71 9.89 -21.43 15.62
C ALA A 71 8.96 -21.08 14.45
N PRO A 72 8.06 -20.07 14.60
CA PRO A 72 7.16 -19.68 13.53
C PRO A 72 7.94 -19.14 12.32
N ARG A 73 7.45 -19.47 11.13
CA ARG A 73 7.94 -18.90 9.87
C ARG A 73 7.30 -17.52 9.68
N ILE A 74 8.14 -16.50 9.54
CA ILE A 74 7.68 -15.11 9.52
C ILE A 74 7.91 -14.49 8.15
N LEU A 75 6.84 -13.92 7.59
CA LEU A 75 6.89 -13.07 6.42
C LEU A 75 7.19 -11.63 6.84
N LEU A 76 8.18 -11.00 6.21
CA LEU A 76 8.45 -9.56 6.27
C LEU A 76 8.16 -8.95 4.91
N ASN A 77 7.35 -7.90 4.87
CA ASN A 77 6.96 -7.24 3.63
C ASN A 77 7.23 -5.74 3.70
N ALA A 78 7.65 -5.20 2.59
CA ALA A 78 7.72 -3.79 2.24
C ALA A 78 7.53 -3.64 0.73
N HIS A 79 7.07 -2.49 0.23
CA HIS A 79 6.96 -2.30 -1.21
C HIS A 79 8.14 -1.54 -1.82
N MET A 80 8.37 -1.77 -3.11
CA MET A 80 9.52 -1.22 -3.84
C MET A 80 9.20 0.10 -4.53
N ASP A 81 7.96 0.28 -4.98
CA ASP A 81 7.55 1.45 -5.74
C ASP A 81 7.34 2.69 -4.86
N CYS A 82 7.22 3.81 -5.50
CA CYS A 82 6.91 5.10 -4.90
C CYS A 82 5.94 5.87 -5.79
N VAL A 83 5.15 6.77 -5.19
CA VAL A 83 4.36 7.74 -5.95
C VAL A 83 5.25 8.79 -6.62
N ASN A 84 4.74 9.43 -7.68
CA ASN A 84 5.45 10.55 -8.32
C ASN A 84 5.19 11.88 -7.59
N PRO A 85 6.17 12.81 -7.61
CA PRO A 85 7.48 12.77 -8.29
C PRO A 85 8.56 12.10 -7.44
N CYS A 86 9.13 10.99 -7.93
CA CYS A 86 10.17 10.20 -7.24
C CYS A 86 11.52 10.15 -7.98
N ALA A 87 11.70 10.92 -9.03
CA ALA A 87 12.96 10.99 -9.77
C ALA A 87 13.81 12.17 -9.30
N GLY A 88 15.10 11.91 -9.05
CA GLY A 88 16.05 12.96 -8.64
C GLY A 88 15.89 13.40 -7.20
N ILE A 89 15.44 12.52 -6.31
CA ILE A 89 15.32 12.81 -4.87
C ILE A 89 16.67 13.30 -4.33
N ASN A 90 16.66 14.49 -3.73
CA ASN A 90 17.80 15.12 -3.09
C ASN A 90 17.56 15.19 -1.58
N PRO A 91 17.93 14.14 -0.82
CA PRO A 91 17.62 14.06 0.60
C PRO A 91 18.47 15.03 1.42
N ARG A 92 17.88 15.57 2.47
CA ARG A 92 18.52 16.42 3.47
C ARG A 92 18.19 15.88 4.86
N MET A 93 19.13 15.96 5.77
CA MET A 93 18.90 15.67 7.17
C MET A 93 19.25 16.90 8.00
N GLU A 94 18.28 17.41 8.74
CA GLU A 94 18.40 18.59 9.60
C GLU A 94 17.75 18.26 10.95
N ASP A 95 18.53 18.36 12.03
CA ASP A 95 18.05 18.08 13.39
C ASP A 95 17.34 16.72 13.56
N GLY A 96 17.87 15.67 12.91
CA GLY A 96 17.30 14.32 12.95
C GLY A 96 16.04 14.12 12.09
N VAL A 97 15.65 15.12 11.30
CA VAL A 97 14.54 15.03 10.34
C VAL A 97 15.11 14.81 8.95
N ILE A 98 14.73 13.70 8.32
CA ILE A 98 15.06 13.38 6.93
C ILE A 98 13.89 13.85 6.04
N LYS A 99 14.21 14.63 4.99
CA LYS A 99 13.25 15.18 4.02
C LYS A 99 13.89 15.32 2.65
N SER A 100 13.08 15.49 1.61
CA SER A 100 13.58 15.90 0.29
C SER A 100 13.87 17.41 0.26
N ASP A 101 14.28 17.94 -0.89
CA ASP A 101 14.44 19.39 -1.09
C ASP A 101 13.12 20.12 -1.38
N GLY A 102 11.97 19.40 -1.33
CA GLY A 102 10.63 19.92 -1.58
C GLY A 102 10.20 19.90 -3.06
N THR A 103 11.04 19.39 -3.95
CA THR A 103 10.69 19.21 -5.38
C THR A 103 10.15 17.81 -5.68
N THR A 104 10.46 16.86 -4.81
CA THR A 104 10.04 15.45 -4.90
C THR A 104 9.48 14.98 -3.56
N ILE A 105 8.84 13.79 -3.54
CA ILE A 105 8.64 13.06 -2.30
C ILE A 105 9.99 12.69 -1.67
N LEU A 106 9.99 12.19 -0.43
CA LEU A 106 11.19 11.61 0.18
C LEU A 106 11.41 10.16 -0.26
N GLY A 107 10.32 9.39 -0.43
CA GLY A 107 10.36 7.94 -0.69
C GLY A 107 10.64 7.14 0.59
N GLY A 108 10.37 7.68 1.76
CA GLY A 108 10.33 6.97 3.03
C GLY A 108 9.29 5.85 3.01
N ASP A 109 8.19 6.11 2.33
CA ASP A 109 7.16 5.19 1.92
C ASP A 109 7.60 4.44 0.63
N ASP A 110 8.03 3.18 0.62
CA ASP A 110 8.27 2.36 1.81
C ASP A 110 9.75 1.90 1.92
N LYS A 111 10.69 2.78 1.51
CA LYS A 111 12.12 2.45 1.64
C LYS A 111 12.56 2.32 3.10
N GLY A 112 11.82 2.95 4.04
CA GLY A 112 12.02 2.76 5.48
C GLY A 112 11.81 1.30 5.90
N GLY A 113 10.73 0.67 5.44
CA GLY A 113 10.45 -0.74 5.65
C GLY A 113 11.46 -1.65 4.97
N VAL A 114 11.83 -1.34 3.72
CA VAL A 114 12.84 -2.11 2.98
C VAL A 114 14.17 -2.15 3.76
N VAL A 115 14.66 -1.00 4.22
CA VAL A 115 15.91 -0.90 4.99
C VAL A 115 15.80 -1.65 6.32
N ALA A 116 14.67 -1.55 7.01
CA ALA A 116 14.46 -2.24 8.26
C ALA A 116 14.53 -3.77 8.11
N ILE A 117 13.99 -4.30 7.01
CA ILE A 117 14.08 -5.74 6.68
C ILE A 117 15.53 -6.14 6.39
N LEU A 118 16.24 -5.40 5.54
CA LEU A 118 17.63 -5.69 5.20
C LEU A 118 18.54 -5.63 6.41
N GLU A 119 18.41 -4.62 7.27
CA GLU A 119 19.21 -4.51 8.49
C GLU A 119 18.89 -5.62 9.50
N THR A 120 17.61 -6.01 9.63
CA THR A 120 17.20 -7.17 10.44
C THR A 120 17.95 -8.43 10.01
N LEU A 121 17.96 -8.75 8.72
CA LEU A 121 18.65 -9.93 8.19
C LEU A 121 20.16 -9.88 8.43
N ARG A 122 20.78 -8.72 8.24
CA ARG A 122 22.22 -8.53 8.53
C ARG A 122 22.53 -8.75 10.00
N CYS A 123 21.75 -8.17 10.89
CA CYS A 123 21.95 -8.33 12.34
C CYS A 123 21.79 -9.79 12.76
N LEU A 124 20.82 -10.52 12.22
CA LEU A 124 20.65 -11.96 12.49
C LEU A 124 21.89 -12.74 12.08
N LYS A 125 22.42 -12.49 10.88
CA LYS A 125 23.60 -13.16 10.33
C LYS A 125 24.88 -12.77 11.09
N GLU A 126 25.18 -11.49 11.25
CA GLU A 126 26.42 -10.98 11.83
C GLU A 126 26.55 -11.28 13.33
N GLN A 127 25.43 -11.26 14.06
CA GLN A 127 25.40 -11.50 15.50
C GLN A 127 25.02 -12.92 15.87
N ASN A 128 24.81 -13.83 14.88
CA ASN A 128 24.39 -15.21 15.06
C ASN A 128 23.16 -15.32 15.99
N LEU A 129 22.15 -14.49 15.74
CA LEU A 129 20.95 -14.46 16.57
C LEU A 129 19.99 -15.59 16.22
N PRO A 130 19.35 -16.24 17.22
CA PRO A 130 18.39 -17.30 16.96
C PRO A 130 17.13 -16.76 16.28
N HIS A 131 16.67 -17.43 15.22
CA HIS A 131 15.45 -17.11 14.50
C HIS A 131 14.82 -18.34 13.84
N GLY A 132 13.52 -18.29 13.59
CA GLY A 132 12.81 -19.22 12.71
C GLY A 132 13.08 -18.92 11.23
N ASP A 133 12.45 -19.67 10.33
CA ASP A 133 12.50 -19.34 8.90
C ASP A 133 11.91 -17.96 8.66
N ILE A 134 12.55 -17.18 7.77
CA ILE A 134 12.08 -15.86 7.38
C ILE A 134 11.83 -15.86 5.87
N GLN A 135 10.68 -15.34 5.49
CA GLN A 135 10.35 -15.06 4.10
C GLN A 135 10.21 -13.56 3.91
N VAL A 136 10.98 -13.01 2.98
CA VAL A 136 10.87 -11.59 2.59
C VAL A 136 10.06 -11.48 1.30
N VAL A 137 9.13 -10.55 1.26
CA VAL A 137 8.43 -10.16 0.05
C VAL A 137 8.60 -8.66 -0.17
N PHE A 138 9.38 -8.27 -1.18
CA PHE A 138 9.39 -6.92 -1.68
C PHE A 138 8.46 -6.83 -2.88
N SER A 139 7.33 -6.16 -2.72
CA SER A 139 6.27 -6.09 -3.72
C SER A 139 6.46 -4.92 -4.69
N VAL A 140 5.90 -5.08 -5.90
CA VAL A 140 5.79 -4.01 -6.91
C VAL A 140 4.41 -3.38 -6.86
N SER A 141 4.28 -2.13 -7.29
CA SER A 141 3.00 -1.45 -7.56
C SER A 141 1.98 -1.54 -6.42
N GLU A 142 2.45 -1.38 -5.18
CA GLU A 142 1.57 -1.25 -4.00
C GLU A 142 0.70 -0.01 -4.13
N GLU A 143 1.28 1.12 -4.52
CA GLU A 143 0.66 2.43 -4.67
C GLU A 143 -0.47 2.48 -5.72
N GLN A 144 -0.56 1.46 -6.54
CA GLN A 144 -1.67 1.27 -7.49
C GLN A 144 -2.79 0.36 -6.93
N GLY A 145 -2.86 0.22 -5.61
CA GLY A 145 -3.87 -0.57 -4.90
C GLY A 145 -3.43 -2.00 -4.67
N CYS A 146 -2.21 -2.16 -4.13
CA CYS A 146 -1.60 -3.43 -3.75
C CYS A 146 -1.53 -4.42 -4.92
N ALA A 147 -1.28 -3.88 -6.15
CA ALA A 147 -1.45 -4.64 -7.37
C ALA A 147 -0.40 -5.76 -7.50
N GLY A 148 0.82 -5.56 -6.99
CA GLY A 148 1.87 -6.56 -6.95
C GLY A 148 1.49 -7.75 -6.07
N ALA A 149 1.11 -7.50 -4.82
CA ALA A 149 0.69 -8.55 -3.90
C ALA A 149 -0.58 -9.27 -4.38
N LYS A 150 -1.52 -8.54 -5.00
CA LYS A 150 -2.72 -9.12 -5.62
C LYS A 150 -2.42 -10.20 -6.65
N ASN A 151 -1.36 -10.01 -7.44
CA ASN A 151 -0.96 -10.90 -8.54
C ASN A 151 0.22 -11.81 -8.15
N LEU A 152 0.54 -11.94 -6.87
CA LEU A 152 1.63 -12.77 -6.39
C LEU A 152 1.32 -14.26 -6.56
N ASP A 153 2.31 -15.05 -6.98
CA ASP A 153 2.21 -16.50 -7.00
C ASP A 153 2.17 -17.06 -5.56
N THR A 154 0.97 -17.36 -5.09
CA THR A 154 0.76 -17.86 -3.73
C THR A 154 1.43 -19.19 -3.43
N THR A 155 1.87 -19.94 -4.45
CA THR A 155 2.65 -21.17 -4.25
C THR A 155 4.05 -20.92 -3.70
N LEU A 156 4.54 -19.69 -3.81
CA LEU A 156 5.80 -19.26 -3.20
C LEU A 156 5.68 -18.94 -1.71
N LEU A 157 4.45 -18.75 -1.20
CA LEU A 157 4.22 -18.35 0.19
C LEU A 157 4.06 -19.57 1.10
N HIS A 158 4.79 -19.56 2.24
CA HIS A 158 4.75 -20.65 3.23
C HIS A 158 4.93 -20.18 4.68
N SER A 159 4.73 -18.87 4.93
CA SER A 159 4.85 -18.28 6.27
C SER A 159 3.61 -18.51 7.12
N ASP A 160 3.80 -18.56 8.45
CA ASP A 160 2.73 -18.79 9.43
C ASP A 160 2.06 -17.48 9.86
N ILE A 161 2.83 -16.38 9.91
CA ILE A 161 2.40 -15.01 10.24
C ILE A 161 3.25 -14.00 9.45
N GLY A 162 2.79 -12.75 9.34
CA GLY A 162 3.49 -11.71 8.59
C GLY A 162 3.45 -10.32 9.23
N TYR A 163 4.44 -9.52 8.87
CA TYR A 163 4.55 -8.10 9.21
C TYR A 163 4.87 -7.29 7.95
N ALA A 164 3.96 -6.40 7.57
CA ALA A 164 4.23 -5.36 6.57
C ALA A 164 4.75 -4.11 7.30
N LEU A 165 5.90 -3.61 6.89
CA LEU A 165 6.52 -2.44 7.51
C LEU A 165 6.14 -1.17 6.74
N ASP A 166 4.85 -0.86 6.68
CA ASP A 166 4.24 0.04 5.71
C ASP A 166 3.08 0.86 6.32
N SER A 167 3.23 1.38 7.54
CA SER A 167 2.23 2.30 8.09
C SER A 167 2.85 3.62 8.51
N SER A 168 2.17 4.71 8.18
CA SER A 168 2.46 6.01 8.77
C SER A 168 2.29 5.96 10.31
N GLY A 169 3.04 6.82 11.01
CA GLY A 169 3.08 6.87 12.46
C GLY A 169 4.28 6.12 13.03
N ARG A 170 4.59 6.44 14.29
CA ARG A 170 5.84 6.01 14.93
C ARG A 170 5.90 4.50 15.20
N PRO A 171 7.10 3.90 15.32
CA PRO A 171 7.28 2.54 15.80
C PRO A 171 6.55 2.29 17.13
N GLY A 172 5.90 1.10 17.24
CA GLY A 172 4.95 0.76 18.30
C GLY A 172 3.48 0.83 17.86
N LYS A 173 3.19 1.46 16.71
CA LYS A 173 1.85 1.41 16.10
C LYS A 173 1.65 0.10 15.35
N ILE A 174 0.56 -0.61 15.66
CA ILE A 174 0.22 -1.94 15.14
C ILE A 174 -1.20 -1.90 14.57
N ILE A 175 -1.36 -2.20 13.29
CA ILE A 175 -2.65 -2.15 12.61
C ILE A 175 -3.34 -3.50 12.70
N PHE A 176 -4.36 -3.64 13.55
CA PHE A 176 -5.11 -4.89 13.68
C PHE A 176 -6.22 -5.04 12.64
N ALA A 177 -6.69 -3.95 12.02
CA ALA A 177 -7.77 -3.97 11.04
C ALA A 177 -7.59 -2.91 9.97
N ALA A 178 -7.81 -3.29 8.71
CA ALA A 178 -7.78 -2.40 7.55
C ALA A 178 -9.00 -2.60 6.65
N PRO A 179 -9.42 -1.57 5.88
CA PRO A 179 -10.58 -1.67 5.02
C PRO A 179 -10.33 -2.54 3.80
N GLY A 180 -11.41 -3.07 3.21
CA GLY A 180 -11.44 -3.45 1.81
C GLY A 180 -11.69 -2.24 0.93
N GLN A 181 -11.38 -2.36 -0.36
CA GLN A 181 -11.53 -1.32 -1.36
C GLN A 181 -12.21 -1.84 -2.62
N ASN A 182 -13.21 -1.09 -3.09
CA ASN A 182 -13.77 -1.21 -4.42
C ASN A 182 -13.57 0.09 -5.20
N LYS A 183 -13.03 0.00 -6.43
CA LYS A 183 -13.02 1.10 -7.39
C LYS A 183 -14.27 1.00 -8.26
N ILE A 184 -14.96 2.12 -8.46
CA ILE A 184 -16.18 2.19 -9.27
C ILE A 184 -15.93 3.18 -10.40
N PHE A 185 -16.16 2.72 -11.63
CA PHE A 185 -16.05 3.53 -12.83
C PHE A 185 -17.43 3.69 -13.46
N ALA A 186 -17.86 4.94 -13.67
CA ALA A 186 -19.12 5.23 -14.32
C ALA A 186 -18.90 6.05 -15.57
N LYS A 187 -19.71 5.77 -16.64
CA LYS A 187 -19.75 6.52 -17.88
C LYS A 187 -21.16 7.04 -18.10
N VAL A 188 -21.32 8.36 -18.12
CA VAL A 188 -22.61 9.01 -18.41
C VAL A 188 -22.60 9.45 -19.86
N HIS A 189 -23.54 8.89 -20.66
CA HIS A 189 -23.63 9.16 -22.07
C HIS A 189 -24.60 10.29 -22.37
N GLY A 190 -24.22 11.13 -23.29
CA GLY A 190 -25.02 12.20 -23.85
C GLY A 190 -25.10 12.09 -25.38
N LYS A 191 -25.17 13.24 -26.04
CA LYS A 191 -25.18 13.34 -27.49
C LYS A 191 -24.53 14.63 -27.95
N THR A 192 -23.57 14.54 -28.87
CA THR A 192 -22.90 15.73 -29.43
C THR A 192 -23.86 16.59 -30.26
N ALA A 193 -23.62 17.90 -30.22
CA ALA A 193 -24.20 18.88 -31.11
C ALA A 193 -23.30 20.13 -31.16
N HIS A 194 -23.49 21.00 -32.15
CA HIS A 194 -22.83 22.29 -32.21
C HIS A 194 -23.45 23.24 -31.19
N GLY A 195 -22.67 23.65 -30.17
CA GLY A 195 -23.16 24.41 -29.03
C GLY A 195 -23.80 25.79 -29.36
N GLY A 196 -23.42 26.41 -30.46
CA GLY A 196 -23.97 27.71 -30.90
C GLY A 196 -25.00 27.66 -32.03
N VAL A 197 -25.09 26.50 -32.75
CA VAL A 197 -25.95 26.40 -33.94
C VAL A 197 -27.21 25.57 -33.65
N ALA A 198 -27.06 24.46 -32.93
CA ALA A 198 -28.18 23.55 -32.69
C ALA A 198 -27.99 22.79 -31.36
N PRO A 199 -27.81 23.49 -30.21
CA PRO A 199 -27.57 22.84 -28.93
C PRO A 199 -28.72 21.93 -28.48
N GLU A 200 -29.95 22.24 -28.93
CA GLU A 200 -31.17 21.45 -28.65
C GLU A 200 -31.17 20.04 -29.27
N LYS A 201 -30.31 19.78 -30.25
CA LYS A 201 -30.12 18.45 -30.85
C LYS A 201 -29.16 17.57 -30.07
N GLY A 202 -28.44 18.15 -29.12
CA GLY A 202 -27.50 17.46 -28.22
C GLY A 202 -28.12 17.12 -26.88
N ILE A 203 -27.39 16.27 -26.13
CA ILE A 203 -27.63 15.97 -24.71
C ILE A 203 -26.31 16.19 -23.98
N ASN A 204 -26.26 17.19 -23.12
CA ASN A 204 -25.04 17.58 -22.43
C ASN A 204 -24.72 16.56 -21.31
N ALA A 205 -23.76 15.68 -21.53
CA ALA A 205 -23.35 14.65 -20.58
C ALA A 205 -22.83 15.25 -19.26
N ILE A 206 -22.15 16.40 -19.27
CA ILE A 206 -21.65 17.06 -18.04
C ILE A 206 -22.82 17.50 -17.17
N LYS A 207 -23.85 18.11 -17.75
CA LYS A 207 -25.03 18.51 -17.00
C LYS A 207 -25.77 17.30 -16.43
N LYS A 208 -25.89 16.22 -17.22
CA LYS A 208 -26.52 14.99 -16.78
C LYS A 208 -25.73 14.28 -15.69
N ALA A 209 -24.41 14.24 -15.80
CA ALA A 209 -23.55 13.70 -14.73
C ALA A 209 -23.72 14.51 -13.42
N ALA A 210 -23.78 15.83 -13.48
CA ALA A 210 -24.02 16.66 -12.29
C ALA A 210 -25.39 16.36 -11.63
N GLU A 211 -26.46 16.18 -12.44
CA GLU A 211 -27.78 15.79 -11.94
C GLU A 211 -27.73 14.42 -11.23
N ILE A 212 -27.01 13.43 -11.77
CA ILE A 212 -26.86 12.07 -11.23
C ILE A 212 -26.03 12.07 -9.95
N LEU A 213 -24.92 12.80 -9.93
CA LEU A 213 -23.98 12.83 -8.81
C LEU A 213 -24.57 13.41 -7.52
N MET A 214 -25.62 14.21 -7.60
CA MET A 214 -26.32 14.73 -6.40
C MET A 214 -26.93 13.63 -5.53
N ASP A 215 -27.29 12.50 -6.12
CA ASP A 215 -27.90 11.37 -5.44
C ASP A 215 -26.88 10.23 -5.13
N VAL A 216 -25.61 10.37 -5.56
CA VAL A 216 -24.55 9.37 -5.32
C VAL A 216 -23.90 9.59 -3.96
N PRO A 217 -23.84 8.57 -3.07
CA PRO A 217 -23.15 8.67 -1.79
C PRO A 217 -21.67 9.04 -1.94
N THR A 218 -21.18 9.92 -1.07
CA THR A 218 -19.76 10.33 -1.03
C THR A 218 -19.36 10.76 0.37
N SER A 219 -18.04 10.91 0.61
CA SER A 219 -17.42 11.31 1.87
C SER A 219 -17.44 10.19 2.94
N ARG A 220 -17.53 10.57 4.21
CA ARG A 220 -17.62 9.62 5.32
C ARG A 220 -19.06 9.16 5.51
N ILE A 221 -19.28 7.87 5.33
CA ILE A 221 -20.59 7.23 5.46
C ILE A 221 -20.84 6.87 6.93
N ASP A 222 -19.85 6.26 7.59
CA ASP A 222 -19.85 5.95 9.02
C ASP A 222 -18.41 5.87 9.57
N GLU A 223 -18.21 5.40 10.81
CA GLU A 223 -16.89 5.35 11.48
C GLU A 223 -15.85 4.49 10.76
N GLU A 224 -16.27 3.53 9.94
CA GLU A 224 -15.40 2.57 9.26
C GLU A 224 -15.58 2.52 7.75
N THR A 225 -16.50 3.36 7.21
CA THR A 225 -16.89 3.34 5.80
C THR A 225 -16.75 4.71 5.18
N THR A 226 -16.05 4.78 4.04
CA THR A 226 -15.81 6.01 3.29
C THR A 226 -16.05 5.78 1.80
N CYS A 227 -16.38 6.85 1.08
CA CYS A 227 -16.50 6.86 -0.36
C CYS A 227 -16.04 8.21 -0.91
N ASN A 228 -15.34 8.21 -2.04
CA ASN A 228 -14.85 9.41 -2.66
C ASN A 228 -15.07 9.38 -4.17
N ILE A 229 -15.56 10.50 -4.73
CA ILE A 229 -15.54 10.76 -6.16
C ILE A 229 -14.19 11.43 -6.45
N GLY A 230 -13.21 10.65 -6.90
CA GLY A 230 -11.83 11.10 -7.03
C GLY A 230 -11.52 11.76 -8.37
N ILE A 231 -12.17 11.28 -9.45
CA ILE A 231 -11.87 11.73 -10.81
C ILE A 231 -13.17 11.96 -11.57
N ILE A 232 -13.23 13.05 -12.34
CA ILE A 232 -14.27 13.32 -13.33
C ILE A 232 -13.64 13.95 -14.58
N HIS A 233 -13.93 13.37 -15.73
CA HIS A 233 -13.51 13.89 -17.03
C HIS A 233 -14.70 14.01 -17.98
N GLY A 234 -14.80 15.11 -18.73
CA GLY A 234 -15.86 15.29 -19.71
C GLY A 234 -15.68 16.51 -20.60
N GLY A 235 -16.14 16.36 -21.84
CA GLY A 235 -16.05 17.40 -22.87
C GLY A 235 -14.69 17.47 -23.57
N SER A 236 -14.68 18.04 -24.79
CA SER A 236 -13.50 18.19 -25.64
C SER A 236 -13.26 19.62 -26.09
N ALA A 237 -14.34 20.43 -26.25
CA ALA A 237 -14.26 21.82 -26.65
C ALA A 237 -15.50 22.61 -26.17
N THR A 238 -15.35 23.92 -25.97
CA THR A 238 -16.40 24.78 -25.43
C THR A 238 -17.58 25.00 -26.39
N ASN A 239 -17.39 24.79 -27.70
CA ASN A 239 -18.41 24.93 -28.73
C ASN A 239 -19.08 23.60 -29.14
N ILE A 240 -18.78 22.51 -28.44
CA ILE A 240 -19.37 21.18 -28.67
C ILE A 240 -20.15 20.78 -27.40
N VAL A 241 -21.41 20.34 -27.59
CA VAL A 241 -22.17 19.69 -26.50
C VAL A 241 -21.49 18.35 -26.18
N PRO A 242 -20.99 18.14 -24.92
CA PRO A 242 -20.26 16.90 -24.57
C PRO A 242 -21.19 15.71 -24.53
N ASP A 243 -20.72 14.58 -25.09
CA ASP A 243 -21.46 13.32 -25.18
C ASP A 243 -21.00 12.24 -24.20
N LEU A 244 -19.94 12.51 -23.45
CA LEU A 244 -19.41 11.55 -22.49
C LEU A 244 -18.86 12.27 -21.25
N VAL A 245 -19.15 11.69 -20.08
CA VAL A 245 -18.44 11.97 -18.81
C VAL A 245 -18.01 10.64 -18.21
N GLU A 246 -16.74 10.55 -17.85
CA GLU A 246 -16.14 9.43 -17.12
C GLU A 246 -15.85 9.84 -15.69
N ILE A 247 -16.22 8.96 -14.74
CA ILE A 247 -16.11 9.20 -13.31
C ILE A 247 -15.43 7.99 -12.68
N ALA A 248 -14.46 8.22 -11.78
CA ALA A 248 -13.86 7.19 -10.98
C ALA A 248 -14.03 7.49 -9.48
N MET A 249 -14.43 6.45 -8.73
CA MET A 249 -14.71 6.50 -7.30
C MET A 249 -13.91 5.45 -6.55
N ASP A 250 -13.64 5.75 -5.28
CA ASP A 250 -13.01 4.87 -4.29
C ASP A 250 -14.00 4.64 -3.14
N CYS A 251 -14.29 3.38 -2.83
CA CYS A 251 -15.16 2.99 -1.73
C CYS A 251 -14.41 2.05 -0.79
N ARG A 252 -14.42 2.34 0.50
CA ARG A 252 -13.71 1.56 1.53
C ARG A 252 -14.60 1.28 2.73
N SER A 253 -14.45 0.08 3.30
CA SER A 253 -15.02 -0.26 4.61
C SER A 253 -14.21 -1.36 5.29
N ARG A 254 -14.07 -1.28 6.62
CA ARG A 254 -13.53 -2.38 7.43
C ARG A 254 -14.52 -3.52 7.61
N ASN A 255 -15.80 -3.28 7.33
CA ASN A 255 -16.85 -4.28 7.34
C ASN A 255 -17.17 -4.72 5.90
N PRO A 256 -17.01 -6.01 5.54
CA PRO A 256 -17.25 -6.49 4.18
C PRO A 256 -18.70 -6.30 3.71
N GLU A 257 -19.69 -6.53 4.61
CA GLU A 257 -21.11 -6.39 4.27
C GLU A 257 -21.46 -4.93 3.99
N LYS A 258 -20.89 -3.98 4.75
CA LYS A 258 -21.07 -2.54 4.51
C LYS A 258 -20.43 -2.11 3.18
N LEU A 259 -19.24 -2.66 2.85
CA LEU A 259 -18.58 -2.38 1.57
C LEU A 259 -19.42 -2.85 0.39
N GLU A 260 -19.94 -4.08 0.48
CA GLU A 260 -20.82 -4.65 -0.56
C GLU A 260 -22.11 -3.82 -0.70
N LYS A 261 -22.74 -3.50 0.43
CA LYS A 261 -23.96 -2.67 0.44
C LYS A 261 -23.72 -1.29 -0.16
N LEU A 262 -22.68 -0.56 0.29
CA LEU A 262 -22.35 0.76 -0.25
C LEU A 262 -22.07 0.70 -1.75
N THR A 263 -21.33 -0.30 -2.21
CA THR A 263 -21.04 -0.52 -3.62
C THR A 263 -22.33 -0.72 -4.41
N ALA A 264 -23.25 -1.55 -3.92
CA ALA A 264 -24.54 -1.81 -4.55
C ALA A 264 -25.43 -0.54 -4.56
N ASP A 265 -25.45 0.22 -3.46
CA ASP A 265 -26.21 1.48 -3.36
C ASP A 265 -25.70 2.51 -4.37
N ILE A 266 -24.38 2.63 -4.57
CA ILE A 266 -23.78 3.53 -5.57
C ILE A 266 -24.14 3.11 -6.98
N VAL A 267 -24.01 1.82 -7.31
CA VAL A 267 -24.42 1.30 -8.63
C VAL A 267 -25.89 1.57 -8.90
N ALA A 268 -26.74 1.36 -7.92
CA ALA A 268 -28.18 1.64 -8.01
C ALA A 268 -28.47 3.14 -8.19
N ALA A 269 -27.74 4.02 -7.48
CA ALA A 269 -27.86 5.46 -7.61
C ALA A 269 -27.52 5.95 -9.04
N TYR A 270 -26.42 5.46 -9.63
CA TYR A 270 -26.06 5.77 -11.00
C TYR A 270 -27.12 5.31 -12.00
N LYS A 271 -27.60 4.06 -11.90
CA LYS A 271 -28.62 3.52 -12.81
C LYS A 271 -29.92 4.31 -12.72
N LYS A 272 -30.44 4.50 -11.49
CA LYS A 272 -31.66 5.28 -11.24
C LYS A 272 -31.50 6.72 -11.69
N GLY A 273 -30.34 7.34 -11.44
CA GLY A 273 -30.02 8.68 -11.89
C GLY A 273 -30.03 8.81 -13.41
N GLY A 274 -29.47 7.82 -14.14
CA GLY A 274 -29.51 7.75 -15.58
C GLY A 274 -30.93 7.65 -16.14
N GLU A 275 -31.76 6.80 -15.57
CA GLU A 275 -33.19 6.67 -15.93
C GLU A 275 -33.93 8.00 -15.72
N LYS A 276 -33.77 8.65 -14.55
CA LYS A 276 -34.36 9.95 -14.22
C LYS A 276 -33.87 11.07 -15.16
N ALA A 277 -32.59 11.07 -15.50
CA ALA A 277 -31.97 12.04 -16.38
C ALA A 277 -32.24 11.76 -17.88
N GLY A 278 -32.78 10.58 -18.21
CA GLY A 278 -33.07 10.16 -19.60
C GLY A 278 -31.82 9.87 -20.43
N VAL A 279 -30.75 9.35 -19.81
CA VAL A 279 -29.47 9.03 -20.46
C VAL A 279 -28.94 7.66 -20.03
N PRO A 280 -28.23 6.95 -20.93
CA PRO A 280 -27.53 5.70 -20.55
C PRO A 280 -26.40 5.97 -19.59
N VAL A 281 -26.21 5.06 -18.64
CA VAL A 281 -25.08 5.06 -17.70
C VAL A 281 -24.53 3.65 -17.58
N ASP A 282 -23.24 3.50 -17.92
CA ASP A 282 -22.49 2.27 -17.69
C ASP A 282 -21.79 2.39 -16.32
N VAL A 283 -21.79 1.30 -15.55
CA VAL A 283 -21.11 1.22 -14.26
C VAL A 283 -20.32 -0.07 -14.17
N GLU A 284 -19.01 0.05 -13.93
CA GLU A 284 -18.09 -1.06 -13.72
C GLU A 284 -17.56 -1.01 -12.27
N VAL A 285 -17.56 -2.14 -11.58
CA VAL A 285 -16.97 -2.29 -10.23
C VAL A 285 -15.73 -3.15 -10.32
N LYS A 286 -14.61 -2.64 -9.81
CA LYS A 286 -13.33 -3.38 -9.72
C LYS A 286 -12.91 -3.52 -8.27
N PRO A 287 -13.10 -4.70 -7.62
CA PRO A 287 -12.56 -4.97 -6.30
C PRO A 287 -11.02 -4.91 -6.32
N SER A 288 -10.44 -4.13 -5.39
CA SER A 288 -8.98 -4.05 -5.23
C SER A 288 -8.51 -5.12 -4.24
N TYR A 289 -8.91 -5.02 -2.99
CA TYR A 289 -8.56 -5.95 -1.90
C TYR A 289 -9.70 -6.08 -0.90
N LYS A 290 -9.66 -7.17 -0.11
CA LYS A 290 -10.64 -7.45 0.95
C LYS A 290 -10.24 -6.79 2.27
N PRO A 291 -11.21 -6.47 3.17
CA PRO A 291 -10.88 -6.04 4.51
C PRO A 291 -10.33 -7.20 5.34
N TYR A 292 -9.52 -6.87 6.35
CA TYR A 292 -9.13 -7.83 7.37
C TYR A 292 -9.32 -7.24 8.77
N CYS A 293 -9.51 -8.14 9.75
CA CYS A 293 -9.57 -7.80 11.16
C CYS A 293 -8.94 -8.95 11.96
N LEU A 294 -7.76 -8.70 12.51
CA LEU A 294 -7.03 -9.64 13.36
C LEU A 294 -7.52 -9.50 14.80
N ALA A 295 -7.62 -10.61 15.53
CA ALA A 295 -7.85 -10.54 16.96
C ALA A 295 -6.68 -9.82 17.64
N LYS A 296 -6.97 -8.86 18.54
CA LYS A 296 -5.94 -8.06 19.23
C LYS A 296 -5.02 -8.91 20.12
N ASP A 297 -5.45 -10.10 20.48
CA ASP A 297 -4.69 -11.11 21.22
C ASP A 297 -4.08 -12.20 20.32
N SER A 298 -4.16 -12.05 18.99
CA SER A 298 -3.54 -12.99 18.06
C SER A 298 -2.01 -13.00 18.19
N LYS A 299 -1.37 -14.09 17.79
CA LYS A 299 0.08 -14.27 17.93
C LYS A 299 0.87 -13.14 17.25
N VAL A 300 0.45 -12.75 16.05
CA VAL A 300 1.11 -11.69 15.26
C VAL A 300 1.06 -10.34 15.97
N ILE A 301 -0.07 -9.97 16.56
CA ILE A 301 -0.24 -8.71 17.32
C ILE A 301 0.54 -8.76 18.64
N ARG A 302 0.42 -9.86 19.41
CA ARG A 302 1.11 -9.99 20.71
C ARG A 302 2.63 -9.94 20.59
N LEU A 303 3.21 -10.59 19.58
CA LEU A 303 4.66 -10.56 19.34
C LEU A 303 5.14 -9.14 19.05
N ALA A 304 4.44 -8.41 18.17
CA ALA A 304 4.80 -7.02 17.86
C ALA A 304 4.66 -6.11 19.08
N ALA A 305 3.56 -6.24 19.84
CA ALA A 305 3.33 -5.45 21.05
C ALA A 305 4.39 -5.72 22.13
N GLN A 306 4.68 -7.01 22.40
CA GLN A 306 5.69 -7.37 23.40
C GLN A 306 7.11 -6.89 23.01
N ALA A 307 7.46 -6.97 21.72
CA ALA A 307 8.75 -6.45 21.24
C ALA A 307 8.82 -4.92 21.40
N ALA A 308 7.71 -4.21 21.10
CA ALA A 308 7.64 -2.76 21.33
C ALA A 308 7.77 -2.38 22.81
N GLU A 309 7.07 -3.09 23.70
CA GLU A 309 7.17 -2.91 25.16
C GLU A 309 8.60 -3.14 25.66
N ASN A 310 9.29 -4.18 25.19
CA ASN A 310 10.67 -4.47 25.56
C ASN A 310 11.65 -3.37 25.17
N LEU A 311 11.32 -2.61 24.10
CA LEU A 311 12.07 -1.45 23.63
C LEU A 311 11.64 -0.13 24.31
N GLY A 312 10.63 -0.17 25.17
CA GLY A 312 10.07 1.03 25.80
C GLY A 312 9.25 1.90 24.85
N LEU A 313 8.80 1.34 23.72
CA LEU A 313 7.95 2.06 22.77
C LEU A 313 6.50 2.10 23.25
N PRO A 314 5.77 3.18 23.00
CA PRO A 314 4.33 3.23 23.27
C PRO A 314 3.60 2.29 22.30
N VAL A 315 2.84 1.34 22.83
CA VAL A 315 2.07 0.40 22.02
C VAL A 315 0.70 1.00 21.67
N ASP A 316 0.43 1.14 20.37
CA ASP A 316 -0.86 1.60 19.82
C ASP A 316 -1.45 0.54 18.87
N ILE A 317 -2.39 -0.27 19.37
CA ILE A 317 -3.09 -1.28 18.57
C ILE A 317 -4.37 -0.65 18.02
N THR A 318 -4.34 -0.22 16.77
CA THR A 318 -5.36 0.60 16.14
C THR A 318 -5.83 0.05 14.78
N ALA A 319 -6.94 0.57 14.27
CA ALA A 319 -7.43 0.30 12.91
C ALA A 319 -7.01 1.45 11.98
N THR A 320 -6.85 1.15 10.69
CA THR A 320 -6.55 2.15 9.65
C THR A 320 -7.71 2.35 8.68
N GLY A 321 -7.67 3.45 7.93
CA GLY A 321 -8.50 3.70 6.74
C GLY A 321 -7.77 3.44 5.42
N GLY A 322 -6.45 3.20 5.47
CA GLY A 322 -5.62 2.82 4.32
C GLY A 322 -5.62 1.30 4.08
N GLY A 323 -5.28 0.89 2.87
CA GLY A 323 -4.95 -0.49 2.54
C GLY A 323 -3.44 -0.66 2.48
N SER A 324 -2.98 -1.89 2.46
CA SER A 324 -1.60 -2.30 2.20
C SER A 324 -1.58 -3.74 1.68
N ASP A 325 -0.43 -4.23 1.28
CA ASP A 325 -0.24 -5.62 0.85
C ASP A 325 -0.68 -6.66 1.89
N SER A 326 -0.69 -6.30 3.18
CA SER A 326 -1.19 -7.14 4.27
C SER A 326 -2.63 -7.62 4.04
N SER A 327 -3.47 -6.84 3.32
CA SER A 327 -4.83 -7.25 2.95
C SER A 327 -4.83 -8.52 2.08
N HIS A 328 -3.86 -8.64 1.17
CA HIS A 328 -3.71 -9.82 0.33
C HIS A 328 -3.12 -11.00 1.11
N PHE A 329 -2.09 -10.78 1.94
CA PHE A 329 -1.52 -11.85 2.77
C PHE A 329 -2.56 -12.46 3.72
N ASN A 330 -3.38 -11.62 4.37
CA ASN A 330 -4.53 -12.10 5.16
C ASN A 330 -5.52 -12.89 4.30
N GLY A 331 -5.78 -12.43 3.07
CA GLY A 331 -6.63 -13.12 2.11
C GLY A 331 -6.07 -14.47 1.65
N PHE A 332 -4.76 -14.64 1.66
CA PHE A 332 -4.06 -15.91 1.35
C PHE A 332 -3.94 -16.84 2.56
N GLY A 333 -4.44 -16.42 3.73
CA GLY A 333 -4.44 -17.22 4.96
C GLY A 333 -3.20 -17.02 5.84
N ILE A 334 -2.38 -16.02 5.59
CA ILE A 334 -1.23 -15.62 6.42
C ILE A 334 -1.67 -14.42 7.27
N PRO A 335 -1.94 -14.58 8.58
CA PRO A 335 -2.23 -13.46 9.47
C PRO A 335 -1.09 -12.43 9.42
N CYS A 336 -1.33 -11.27 8.82
CA CYS A 336 -0.34 -10.23 8.60
C CYS A 336 -0.84 -8.89 9.13
N THR A 337 -0.06 -8.26 10.01
CA THR A 337 -0.32 -6.91 10.52
C THR A 337 0.60 -5.89 9.86
N VAL A 338 0.21 -4.62 9.91
CA VAL A 338 1.05 -3.51 9.42
C VAL A 338 1.64 -2.76 10.61
N LEU A 339 2.93 -2.45 10.52
CA LEU A 339 3.69 -1.78 11.56
C LEU A 339 4.00 -0.34 11.17
N GLY A 340 3.95 0.57 12.15
CA GLY A 340 4.35 1.97 11.96
C GLY A 340 5.86 2.09 11.77
N THR A 341 6.28 2.82 10.76
CA THR A 341 7.69 2.99 10.35
C THR A 341 8.23 4.40 10.60
N GLY A 342 7.40 5.32 11.10
CA GLY A 342 7.78 6.70 11.38
C GLY A 342 7.52 7.68 10.25
N MET A 343 7.17 7.20 9.05
CA MET A 343 6.89 8.06 7.91
C MET A 343 5.66 8.95 8.15
N THR A 344 5.76 10.20 7.69
CA THR A 344 4.75 11.22 7.90
C THR A 344 4.58 12.05 6.61
N ASN A 345 3.36 12.54 6.36
CA ASN A 345 2.99 13.29 5.15
C ASN A 345 3.31 12.53 3.85
N VAL A 346 3.18 11.21 3.88
CA VAL A 346 3.41 10.35 2.71
C VAL A 346 2.58 10.81 1.51
N HIS A 347 3.03 10.48 0.29
CA HIS A 347 2.40 10.88 -0.98
C HIS A 347 2.42 12.39 -1.26
N THR A 348 3.25 13.16 -0.55
CA THR A 348 3.43 14.60 -0.77
C THR A 348 4.92 14.98 -0.80
N VAL A 349 5.22 16.16 -1.32
CA VAL A 349 6.59 16.70 -1.29
C VAL A 349 7.04 17.14 0.12
N ASP A 350 6.11 17.18 1.07
CA ASP A 350 6.35 17.47 2.50
C ASP A 350 6.58 16.19 3.32
N GLU A 351 6.80 15.06 2.66
CA GLU A 351 7.10 13.78 3.30
C GLU A 351 8.37 13.88 4.13
N ILE A 352 8.30 13.37 5.36
CA ILE A 352 9.43 13.32 6.29
C ILE A 352 9.53 11.96 6.98
N LEU A 353 10.75 11.63 7.40
CA LEU A 353 11.05 10.51 8.28
C LEU A 353 12.02 10.96 9.37
N LEU A 354 11.73 10.64 10.63
CA LEU A 354 12.68 10.89 11.70
C LEU A 354 13.77 9.82 11.69
N GLU A 355 15.03 10.24 11.77
CA GLU A 355 16.18 9.35 11.86
C GLU A 355 16.04 8.34 13.01
N GLU A 356 15.56 8.79 14.16
CA GLU A 356 15.31 7.94 15.32
C GLU A 356 14.23 6.87 15.03
N ASP A 357 13.15 7.24 14.34
CA ASP A 357 12.08 6.31 14.00
C ASP A 357 12.54 5.27 12.97
N LEU A 358 13.36 5.65 11.99
CA LEU A 358 13.99 4.71 11.06
C LEU A 358 14.84 3.67 11.81
N TYR A 359 15.68 4.10 12.74
CA TYR A 359 16.48 3.19 13.56
C TYR A 359 15.62 2.30 14.45
N MET A 360 14.59 2.88 15.03
CA MET A 360 13.70 2.15 15.93
C MET A 360 12.84 1.11 15.18
N THR A 361 12.44 1.39 13.93
CA THR A 361 11.77 0.42 13.06
C THR A 361 12.66 -0.80 12.81
N CYS A 362 13.95 -0.58 12.49
CA CYS A 362 14.92 -1.66 12.31
C CYS A 362 15.08 -2.50 13.59
N GLN A 363 15.22 -1.83 14.75
CA GLN A 363 15.38 -2.52 16.03
C GLN A 363 14.13 -3.31 16.40
N TRP A 364 12.96 -2.75 16.16
CA TRP A 364 11.67 -3.40 16.46
C TRP A 364 11.44 -4.64 15.61
N ALA A 365 11.70 -4.55 14.30
CA ALA A 365 11.62 -5.71 13.40
C ALA A 365 12.57 -6.84 13.86
N LEU A 366 13.82 -6.52 14.21
CA LEU A 366 14.79 -7.46 14.74
C LEU A 366 14.31 -8.13 16.04
N ASP A 367 13.75 -7.33 16.96
CA ASP A 367 13.30 -7.84 18.26
C ASP A 367 12.05 -8.74 18.10
N ILE A 368 11.15 -8.44 17.16
CA ILE A 368 10.01 -9.32 16.83
C ILE A 368 10.53 -10.70 16.39
N ILE A 369 11.47 -10.76 15.46
CA ILE A 369 12.03 -12.02 14.94
C ILE A 369 12.71 -12.81 16.06
N CYS A 370 13.56 -12.19 16.85
CA CYS A 370 14.26 -12.84 17.95
C CYS A 370 13.32 -13.28 19.09
N LEU A 371 12.25 -12.52 19.35
CA LEU A 371 11.23 -12.89 20.33
C LEU A 371 10.42 -14.12 19.87
N ALA A 372 10.06 -14.15 18.60
CA ALA A 372 9.33 -15.28 18.01
C ALA A 372 10.10 -16.60 18.09
N ALA A 373 11.43 -16.55 17.98
CA ALA A 373 12.29 -17.75 18.10
C ALA A 373 12.33 -18.35 19.51
N LYS A 374 11.81 -17.64 20.53
CA LYS A 374 11.78 -18.11 21.93
C LYS A 374 10.43 -18.77 22.30
N GLN A 375 9.47 -18.79 21.39
CA GLN A 375 8.12 -19.33 21.59
C GLN A 375 7.89 -20.61 20.79
#